data_ffe37f166bfe9e70b56daadea361af30
#
_entry.id   ffe37f166bfe9e70b56daadea361af30
#
_cell.length_a   1.000
_cell.length_b   1.000
_cell.length_c   1.000
_cell.angle_alpha   90.00
_cell.angle_beta   90.00
_cell.angle_gamma   90.00
#
_symmetry.space_group_name_H-M   'P 1'
#
loop_
_entity.id
_entity.type
_entity.pdbx_description
1 polymer ?
#
loop_
_entity_poly.entity_id
_entity_poly.type
_entity_poly.pdbx_seq_one_letter_code
_entity_poly.pdbx_strand_id
1 'polypeptide(L)'
;MLSTNRARFWIPAVVIGLGLAIGAVLLNARDPGSGASSPSERRQTTSAVTRRDFVRSIRIAGTVEAVQATTVSVPRLQGQGTTTMSLVITRLIRPGSLVKPGDLLVEFDRQDQLKNALDRRAELSDLEQQIKKKEAEERAARARDDTAVQAAETALTRAQLDMTKNELIPKIQAEKNALALEEAQAKLAQLKKTFDLKRRAAEADIKIVQIRRDRAENAMKQAETNANKMSVASSIEGMAVLRTIWKSNTMAEVQEGEEVRAGMPIVDVVNPALMRIRAKLNQADVNELRQGQPVTIGLDAYPDLSFKGRITQISPLAVRSTMSPKVRTFVALVEVLGSHPKLMPDLTASLDVELTREPGAIVVPRDSIRYDGEQAFVRVSKGSSFEDRPVTIGSLNAHEAVVKSGIQEGVTIARNVNVKAGR
;
A
#
# COMPACT_ATOMS: atom_id res chain seq x y z
N MET A 1 56.84 -10.30 -21.70
CA MET A 1 57.19 -8.98 -22.24
C MET A 1 56.40 -7.98 -21.39
N LEU A 2 57.00 -7.44 -20.32
CA LEU A 2 57.64 -6.13 -20.23
C LEU A 2 56.62 -5.01 -20.48
N SER A 3 56.31 -4.05 -19.61
CA SER A 3 57.14 -3.27 -18.65
C SER A 3 56.21 -2.51 -17.71
N THR A 4 56.41 -2.59 -16.46
CA THR A 4 56.76 -1.57 -15.43
C THR A 4 56.64 -0.09 -15.84
N ASN A 5 55.91 0.70 -15.05
CA ASN A 5 56.43 2.01 -14.68
C ASN A 5 55.90 2.45 -13.30
N ARG A 6 56.82 2.55 -12.34
CA ARG A 6 56.76 3.23 -11.07
C ARG A 6 57.01 4.73 -11.30
N ALA A 7 56.20 5.59 -10.73
CA ALA A 7 56.59 6.99 -10.49
C ALA A 7 56.45 7.33 -9.03
N ARG A 8 57.60 7.40 -8.38
CA ARG A 8 57.88 8.03 -7.10
C ARG A 8 57.67 9.53 -7.25
N PHE A 9 56.99 10.17 -6.33
CA PHE A 9 57.15 11.61 -6.11
C PHE A 9 57.58 11.88 -4.68
N TRP A 10 58.67 12.61 -4.60
CA TRP A 10 59.46 13.10 -3.50
C TRP A 10 58.69 14.19 -2.72
N ILE A 11 58.90 14.15 -1.39
CA ILE A 11 58.65 15.24 -0.43
C ILE A 11 59.96 16.03 -0.27
N PRO A 12 59.98 17.36 -0.25
CA PRO A 12 61.03 18.13 0.39
C PRO A 12 60.59 18.63 1.75
N ALA A 13 61.34 18.22 2.78
CA ALA A 13 61.43 18.86 4.06
C ALA A 13 62.36 20.07 3.93
N VAL A 14 61.89 21.28 4.19
CA VAL A 14 62.60 22.47 4.64
C VAL A 14 61.57 23.42 5.23
N VAL A 15 61.59 23.66 6.51
CA VAL A 15 62.01 24.87 7.23
C VAL A 15 61.85 24.63 8.72
N ILE A 16 62.95 24.27 9.36
CA ILE A 16 63.20 24.53 10.79
C ILE A 16 64.18 25.69 10.83
N GLY A 17 63.80 26.75 11.54
CA GLY A 17 64.78 27.79 11.88
C GLY A 17 64.24 29.22 11.72
N LEU A 18 63.65 29.75 12.76
CA LEU A 18 63.78 31.15 13.24
C LEU A 18 62.70 31.44 14.28
N GLY A 19 63.10 31.57 15.53
CA GLY A 19 62.13 31.91 16.60
C GLY A 19 62.69 31.84 18.01
N LEU A 20 64.00 31.89 18.17
CA LEU A 20 64.66 32.03 19.47
C LEU A 20 65.41 33.37 19.56
N ALA A 21 64.67 34.42 19.85
CA ALA A 21 65.20 35.68 20.38
C ALA A 21 63.99 36.66 20.50
N ILE A 22 63.36 36.72 21.64
CA ILE A 22 62.69 37.84 22.32
C ILE A 22 62.06 37.23 23.58
N GLY A 23 62.84 37.09 24.59
CA GLY A 23 62.42 36.56 25.89
C GLY A 23 63.35 37.00 26.99
N ALA A 24 63.62 38.28 27.13
CA ALA A 24 64.31 38.79 28.31
C ALA A 24 64.24 40.31 28.34
N VAL A 25 63.11 40.86 28.75
CA VAL A 25 63.00 42.19 29.45
C VAL A 25 61.55 42.26 29.95
N LEU A 26 61.37 42.10 31.25
CA LEU A 26 60.38 42.68 32.16
C LEU A 26 60.25 41.80 33.41
N LEU A 27 61.36 41.66 34.11
CA LEU A 27 61.36 41.36 35.52
C LEU A 27 61.73 42.68 36.20
N ASN A 28 60.73 43.43 36.66
CA ASN A 28 60.80 44.20 37.91
C ASN A 28 59.63 45.18 38.02
N ALA A 29 58.59 44.82 38.74
CA ALA A 29 57.77 45.75 39.49
C ALA A 29 57.04 44.94 40.58
N ARG A 30 57.63 44.89 41.72
CA ARG A 30 57.05 44.49 42.99
C ARG A 30 56.27 45.70 43.49
N ASP A 31 54.95 45.54 43.71
CA ASP A 31 54.22 46.35 44.70
C ASP A 31 53.30 45.48 45.52
N PRO A 32 53.36 45.52 46.84
CA PRO A 32 52.48 44.78 47.71
C PRO A 32 51.24 45.60 48.03
N GLY A 33 50.14 45.33 47.36
CA GLY A 33 48.84 45.92 47.63
C GLY A 33 47.85 44.84 48.00
N SER A 34 47.66 44.62 49.27
CA SER A 34 46.56 43.85 49.84
C SER A 34 45.20 44.37 49.36
N GLY A 35 44.57 43.62 48.52
CA GLY A 35 43.18 43.81 48.14
C GLY A 35 42.45 42.50 48.30
N ALA A 36 41.81 42.30 49.41
CA ALA A 36 40.86 41.25 49.65
C ALA A 36 39.82 41.29 48.54
N SER A 37 39.90 40.35 47.59
CA SER A 37 38.83 40.11 46.62
C SER A 37 37.60 39.62 47.38
N SER A 38 36.66 40.55 47.59
CA SER A 38 35.29 40.23 47.97
C SER A 38 34.76 39.11 47.08
N PRO A 39 34.03 38.14 47.61
CA PRO A 39 33.38 37.13 46.78
C PRO A 39 32.44 37.88 45.83
N SER A 40 32.70 37.80 44.52
CA SER A 40 31.78 38.29 43.52
C SER A 40 30.40 37.75 43.85
N GLU A 41 29.50 38.61 44.29
CA GLU A 41 28.08 38.32 44.35
C GLU A 41 27.63 37.89 42.94
N ARG A 42 27.55 36.60 42.71
CA ARG A 42 26.86 36.08 41.51
C ARG A 42 25.47 36.64 41.61
N ARG A 43 25.13 37.57 40.72
CA ARG A 43 23.76 38.06 40.56
C ARG A 43 22.88 36.80 40.39
N GLN A 44 22.18 36.43 41.41
CA GLN A 44 21.23 35.35 41.35
C GLN A 44 20.13 35.81 40.41
N THR A 45 19.95 35.06 39.31
CA THR A 45 18.85 35.30 38.40
C THR A 45 17.55 34.99 39.17
N THR A 46 16.62 35.96 39.19
CA THR A 46 15.32 35.77 39.86
C THR A 46 14.22 35.56 38.83
N SER A 47 13.14 34.89 39.23
CA SER A 47 11.96 34.70 38.43
C SER A 47 10.74 34.95 39.31
N ALA A 48 9.71 35.61 38.75
CA ALA A 48 8.44 35.78 39.44
C ALA A 48 7.62 34.48 39.34
N VAL A 49 6.98 34.09 40.43
CA VAL A 49 6.03 32.99 40.45
C VAL A 49 4.75 33.42 39.76
N THR A 50 4.35 32.69 38.76
CA THR A 50 3.14 32.98 37.97
C THR A 50 2.12 31.90 38.09
N ARG A 51 0.84 32.31 38.06
CA ARG A 51 -0.28 31.38 37.96
C ARG A 51 -0.65 31.21 36.50
N ARG A 52 -0.53 30.00 36.00
CA ARG A 52 -0.87 29.66 34.62
C ARG A 52 -1.20 28.19 34.46
N ASP A 53 -1.73 27.83 33.29
CA ASP A 53 -1.97 26.43 32.99
C ASP A 53 -0.62 25.70 32.88
N PHE A 54 -0.50 24.65 33.66
CA PHE A 54 0.63 23.73 33.57
C PHE A 54 0.23 22.52 32.69
N VAL A 55 1.07 22.23 31.70
CA VAL A 55 0.88 21.06 30.81
C VAL A 55 2.12 20.20 30.88
N ARG A 56 1.91 18.94 31.26
CA ARG A 56 2.94 17.91 31.11
C ARG A 56 2.66 17.14 29.82
N SER A 57 3.58 17.19 28.89
CA SER A 57 3.50 16.48 27.61
C SER A 57 4.69 15.55 27.42
N ILE A 58 4.48 14.52 26.64
CA ILE A 58 5.55 13.65 26.12
C ILE A 58 5.63 13.80 24.61
N ARG A 59 6.84 13.86 24.08
CA ARG A 59 7.10 13.93 22.64
C ARG A 59 7.41 12.55 22.11
N ILE A 60 6.68 12.12 21.09
CA ILE A 60 6.85 10.84 20.38
C ILE A 60 6.92 11.08 18.89
N ALA A 61 7.69 10.25 18.18
CA ALA A 61 7.79 10.30 16.74
C ALA A 61 6.78 9.35 16.08
N GLY A 62 6.25 9.77 14.94
CA GLY A 62 5.33 8.99 14.14
C GLY A 62 5.47 9.25 12.64
N THR A 63 4.74 8.47 11.86
CA THR A 63 4.65 8.61 10.41
C THR A 63 3.20 8.83 10.02
N VAL A 64 2.96 9.75 9.11
CA VAL A 64 1.63 10.03 8.56
C VAL A 64 1.23 8.88 7.65
N GLU A 65 0.03 8.33 7.85
CA GLU A 65 -0.57 7.29 7.01
C GLU A 65 -1.97 7.70 6.58
N ALA A 66 -2.36 7.32 5.37
CA ALA A 66 -3.75 7.45 4.96
C ALA A 66 -4.63 6.41 5.69
N VAL A 67 -5.82 6.82 6.14
CA VAL A 67 -6.81 5.91 6.74
C VAL A 67 -7.41 5.00 5.67
N GLN A 68 -7.65 5.55 4.47
CA GLN A 68 -8.16 4.83 3.32
C GLN A 68 -7.15 4.90 2.19
N ALA A 69 -6.69 3.75 1.77
CA ALA A 69 -5.81 3.59 0.63
C ALA A 69 -6.26 2.38 -0.20
N THR A 70 -6.34 2.55 -1.50
CA THR A 70 -6.55 1.45 -2.45
C THR A 70 -5.26 1.18 -3.17
N THR A 71 -4.71 -0.01 -2.96
CA THR A 71 -3.48 -0.43 -3.62
C THR A 71 -3.77 -1.00 -5.00
N VAL A 72 -3.14 -0.43 -6.00
CA VAL A 72 -3.15 -0.91 -7.39
C VAL A 72 -1.93 -1.77 -7.62
N SER A 73 -2.19 -3.02 -8.01
CA SER A 73 -1.15 -4.01 -8.29
C SER A 73 -1.11 -4.36 -9.77
N VAL A 74 0.04 -4.80 -10.24
CA VAL A 74 0.23 -5.34 -11.60
C VAL A 74 -0.77 -6.46 -11.86
N PRO A 75 -1.55 -6.43 -12.95
CA PRO A 75 -2.59 -7.42 -13.20
C PRO A 75 -2.01 -8.82 -13.42
N ARG A 76 -2.73 -9.81 -12.92
CA ARG A 76 -2.45 -11.22 -13.21
C ARG A 76 -3.26 -11.65 -14.41
N LEU A 77 -2.57 -12.08 -15.46
CA LEU A 77 -3.20 -12.59 -16.68
C LEU A 77 -3.58 -14.05 -16.48
N GLN A 78 -4.75 -14.42 -17.02
CA GLN A 78 -5.25 -15.78 -16.94
C GLN A 78 -4.82 -16.58 -18.19
N GLY A 79 -4.57 -17.88 -18.05
CA GLY A 79 -4.36 -18.81 -19.17
C GLY A 79 -2.98 -18.84 -19.80
N GLN A 80 -2.04 -18.01 -19.34
CA GLN A 80 -0.63 -18.13 -19.70
C GLN A 80 0.12 -18.70 -18.51
N GLY A 81 1.06 -19.61 -18.73
CA GLY A 81 1.78 -20.33 -17.68
C GLY A 81 2.30 -19.38 -16.60
N THR A 82 1.92 -19.67 -15.35
CA THR A 82 1.87 -18.74 -14.23
C THR A 82 3.22 -18.32 -13.63
N THR A 83 4.36 -18.66 -14.22
CA THR A 83 5.58 -18.66 -13.40
C THR A 83 6.43 -17.40 -13.50
N THR A 84 6.31 -16.55 -14.52
CA THR A 84 7.18 -15.34 -14.58
C THR A 84 6.66 -14.33 -15.61
N MET A 85 5.40 -13.89 -15.46
CA MET A 85 4.95 -12.85 -16.39
C MET A 85 5.28 -11.50 -15.79
N SER A 86 6.26 -10.86 -16.38
CA SER A 86 6.56 -9.45 -16.23
C SER A 86 5.82 -8.67 -17.31
N LEU A 87 5.38 -7.48 -16.94
CA LEU A 87 4.71 -6.54 -17.82
C LEU A 87 5.52 -5.25 -17.86
N VAL A 88 5.63 -4.65 -19.03
CA VAL A 88 6.31 -3.37 -19.20
C VAL A 88 5.31 -2.24 -19.03
N ILE A 89 5.63 -1.26 -18.17
CA ILE A 89 4.83 -0.06 -17.96
C ILE A 89 5.07 0.90 -19.13
N THR A 90 4.01 1.25 -19.86
CA THR A 90 4.07 2.23 -20.95
C THR A 90 3.69 3.62 -20.52
N ARG A 91 2.78 3.74 -19.54
CA ARG A 91 2.35 5.03 -18.95
C ARG A 91 2.11 4.85 -17.47
N LEU A 92 2.53 5.85 -16.70
CA LEU A 92 2.37 5.88 -15.26
C LEU A 92 1.86 7.26 -14.83
N ILE A 93 0.92 7.29 -13.90
CA ILE A 93 0.43 8.53 -13.30
C ILE A 93 1.56 9.25 -12.56
N ARG A 94 1.57 10.58 -12.59
CA ARG A 94 2.54 11.37 -11.82
C ARG A 94 2.25 11.27 -10.33
N PRO A 95 3.28 11.09 -9.48
CA PRO A 95 3.09 11.07 -8.04
C PRO A 95 2.50 12.40 -7.54
N GLY A 96 1.61 12.32 -6.55
CA GLY A 96 0.93 13.49 -5.99
C GLY A 96 -0.25 14.02 -6.81
N SER A 97 -0.58 13.43 -7.96
CA SER A 97 -1.73 13.83 -8.77
C SER A 97 -3.04 13.45 -8.08
N LEU A 98 -4.03 14.35 -8.12
CA LEU A 98 -5.40 14.04 -7.73
C LEU A 98 -6.09 13.26 -8.84
N VAL A 99 -6.73 12.17 -8.50
CA VAL A 99 -7.42 11.27 -9.41
C VAL A 99 -8.88 11.08 -9.01
N LYS A 100 -9.73 10.86 -10.01
CA LYS A 100 -11.15 10.50 -9.85
C LYS A 100 -11.36 9.03 -10.26
N PRO A 101 -12.49 8.42 -9.86
CA PRO A 101 -12.86 7.11 -10.37
C PRO A 101 -12.91 7.10 -11.90
N GLY A 102 -12.20 6.15 -12.52
CA GLY A 102 -12.06 6.03 -13.96
C GLY A 102 -10.80 6.64 -14.57
N ASP A 103 -10.06 7.48 -13.84
CA ASP A 103 -8.80 8.04 -14.33
C ASP A 103 -7.73 6.95 -14.46
N LEU A 104 -6.96 7.00 -15.55
CA LEU A 104 -5.90 6.04 -15.84
C LEU A 104 -4.74 6.24 -14.84
N LEU A 105 -4.40 5.17 -14.13
CA LEU A 105 -3.26 5.15 -13.20
C LEU A 105 -2.02 4.55 -13.84
N VAL A 106 -2.18 3.41 -14.50
CA VAL A 106 -1.09 2.67 -15.13
C VAL A 106 -1.58 2.03 -16.41
N GLU A 107 -0.77 2.11 -17.46
CA GLU A 107 -0.97 1.37 -18.70
C GLU A 107 0.28 0.50 -18.95
N PHE A 108 0.02 -0.77 -19.23
CA PHE A 108 1.05 -1.73 -19.60
C PHE A 108 1.07 -1.93 -21.12
N ASP A 109 2.17 -2.45 -21.65
CA ASP A 109 2.24 -2.84 -23.04
C ASP A 109 1.20 -3.92 -23.35
N ARG A 110 0.21 -3.55 -24.15
CA ARG A 110 -0.94 -4.37 -24.47
C ARG A 110 -0.94 -4.95 -25.87
N GLN A 111 0.11 -4.69 -26.67
CA GLN A 111 0.13 -5.06 -28.10
C GLN A 111 -0.07 -6.57 -28.28
N ASP A 112 0.68 -7.39 -27.54
CA ASP A 112 0.56 -8.84 -27.59
C ASP A 112 -0.81 -9.35 -27.11
N GLN A 113 -1.38 -8.71 -26.08
CA GLN A 113 -2.69 -9.09 -25.56
C GLN A 113 -3.82 -8.72 -26.52
N LEU A 114 -3.73 -7.55 -27.16
CA LEU A 114 -4.67 -7.15 -28.21
C LEU A 114 -4.61 -8.07 -29.42
N LYS A 115 -3.41 -8.39 -29.89
CA LYS A 115 -3.22 -9.34 -30.98
C LYS A 115 -3.84 -10.70 -30.63
N ASN A 116 -3.52 -11.24 -29.45
CA ASN A 116 -4.09 -12.50 -29.00
C ASN A 116 -5.64 -12.46 -28.94
N ALA A 117 -6.21 -11.36 -28.46
CA ALA A 117 -7.67 -11.19 -28.44
C ALA A 117 -8.28 -11.19 -29.85
N LEU A 118 -7.63 -10.52 -30.81
CA LEU A 118 -8.06 -10.50 -32.21
C LEU A 118 -7.95 -11.90 -32.85
N ASP A 119 -6.86 -12.60 -32.62
CA ASP A 119 -6.64 -13.96 -33.14
C ASP A 119 -7.72 -14.94 -32.61
N ARG A 120 -8.05 -14.86 -31.30
CA ARG A 120 -9.13 -15.66 -30.70
C ARG A 120 -10.51 -15.32 -31.21
N ARG A 121 -10.76 -14.06 -31.51
CA ARG A 121 -12.02 -13.60 -32.12
C ARG A 121 -12.15 -14.15 -33.54
N ALA A 122 -11.07 -14.15 -34.33
CA ALA A 122 -11.05 -14.73 -35.67
C ALA A 122 -11.31 -16.24 -35.63
N GLU A 123 -10.66 -16.98 -34.71
CA GLU A 123 -10.89 -18.41 -34.48
C GLU A 123 -12.33 -18.73 -34.15
N LEU A 124 -12.98 -17.95 -33.27
CA LEU A 124 -14.41 -18.10 -32.93
C LEU A 124 -15.27 -17.91 -34.17
N SER A 125 -15.04 -16.83 -34.93
CA SER A 125 -15.80 -16.54 -36.14
C SER A 125 -15.68 -17.63 -37.21
N ASP A 126 -14.48 -18.20 -37.37
CA ASP A 126 -14.27 -19.32 -38.31
C ASP A 126 -15.08 -20.56 -37.87
N LEU A 127 -15.04 -20.93 -36.60
CA LEU A 127 -15.84 -22.05 -36.07
C LEU A 127 -17.34 -21.84 -36.21
N GLU A 128 -17.83 -20.61 -36.03
CA GLU A 128 -19.24 -20.27 -36.28
C GLU A 128 -19.64 -20.47 -37.76
N GLN A 129 -18.77 -20.09 -38.71
CA GLN A 129 -19.00 -20.32 -40.12
C GLN A 129 -18.94 -21.84 -40.45
N GLN A 130 -18.04 -22.59 -39.82
CA GLN A 130 -17.97 -24.04 -39.97
C GLN A 130 -19.27 -24.73 -39.49
N ILE A 131 -19.86 -24.30 -38.38
CA ILE A 131 -21.15 -24.82 -37.90
C ILE A 131 -22.23 -24.53 -38.94
N LYS A 132 -22.40 -23.28 -39.40
CA LYS A 132 -23.38 -22.89 -40.42
C LYS A 132 -23.26 -23.72 -41.71
N LYS A 133 -21.99 -23.96 -42.14
CA LYS A 133 -21.71 -24.80 -43.32
C LYS A 133 -22.17 -26.23 -43.10
N LYS A 134 -21.80 -26.86 -41.97
CA LYS A 134 -22.19 -28.25 -41.65
C LYS A 134 -23.73 -28.37 -41.49
N GLU A 135 -24.40 -27.41 -40.88
CA GLU A 135 -25.88 -27.42 -40.77
C GLU A 135 -26.54 -27.27 -42.16
N ALA A 136 -25.94 -26.50 -43.08
CA ALA A 136 -26.44 -26.39 -44.44
C ALA A 136 -26.25 -27.69 -45.23
N GLU A 137 -25.06 -28.32 -45.09
CA GLU A 137 -24.76 -29.62 -45.69
C GLU A 137 -25.73 -30.70 -45.21
N GLU A 138 -25.98 -30.76 -43.88
CA GLU A 138 -26.95 -31.68 -43.28
C GLU A 138 -28.36 -31.47 -43.79
N ARG A 139 -28.83 -30.20 -43.86
CA ARG A 139 -30.15 -29.91 -44.44
C ARG A 139 -30.28 -30.35 -45.86
N ALA A 140 -29.26 -30.17 -46.68
CA ALA A 140 -29.26 -30.61 -48.06
C ALA A 140 -29.21 -32.15 -48.18
N ALA A 141 -28.43 -32.83 -47.32
CA ALA A 141 -28.43 -34.31 -47.25
C ALA A 141 -29.76 -34.86 -46.82
N ARG A 142 -30.41 -34.31 -45.80
CA ARG A 142 -31.73 -34.68 -45.32
C ARG A 142 -32.80 -34.57 -46.41
N ALA A 143 -32.82 -33.45 -47.16
CA ALA A 143 -33.75 -33.27 -48.26
C ALA A 143 -33.64 -34.34 -49.36
N ARG A 144 -32.41 -34.79 -49.66
CA ARG A 144 -32.15 -35.89 -50.58
C ARG A 144 -32.63 -37.22 -50.03
N ASP A 145 -32.33 -37.49 -48.78
CA ASP A 145 -32.69 -38.73 -48.09
C ASP A 145 -34.24 -38.82 -47.96
N ASP A 146 -34.92 -37.72 -47.63
CA ASP A 146 -36.40 -37.67 -47.56
C ASP A 146 -37.02 -37.98 -48.94
N THR A 147 -36.47 -37.44 -50.03
CA THR A 147 -36.90 -37.75 -51.39
C THR A 147 -36.72 -39.23 -51.69
N ALA A 148 -35.63 -39.87 -51.28
CA ALA A 148 -35.38 -41.30 -51.47
C ALA A 148 -36.36 -42.19 -50.68
N VAL A 149 -36.69 -41.78 -49.43
CA VAL A 149 -37.72 -42.46 -48.62
C VAL A 149 -39.07 -42.37 -49.28
N GLN A 150 -39.47 -41.17 -49.75
CA GLN A 150 -40.76 -40.95 -50.42
C GLN A 150 -40.90 -41.80 -51.71
N ALA A 151 -39.81 -41.93 -52.48
CA ALA A 151 -39.77 -42.78 -53.65
C ALA A 151 -39.92 -44.29 -53.27
N ALA A 152 -39.29 -44.72 -52.18
CA ALA A 152 -39.41 -46.11 -51.67
C ALA A 152 -40.83 -46.39 -51.09
N GLU A 153 -41.46 -45.40 -50.42
CA GLU A 153 -42.87 -45.52 -49.94
C GLU A 153 -43.82 -45.64 -51.13
N THR A 154 -43.59 -44.84 -52.18
CA THR A 154 -44.41 -44.94 -53.43
C THR A 154 -44.22 -46.32 -54.08
N ALA A 155 -42.98 -46.87 -54.12
CA ALA A 155 -42.70 -48.20 -54.66
C ALA A 155 -43.40 -49.31 -53.82
N LEU A 156 -43.36 -49.19 -52.49
CA LEU A 156 -44.08 -50.07 -51.59
C LEU A 156 -45.59 -50.08 -51.83
N THR A 157 -46.21 -48.86 -51.96
CA THR A 157 -47.64 -48.72 -52.23
C THR A 157 -47.99 -49.37 -53.56
N ARG A 158 -47.15 -49.22 -54.61
CA ARG A 158 -47.35 -49.86 -55.90
C ARG A 158 -47.31 -51.40 -55.77
N ALA A 159 -46.31 -51.95 -55.10
CA ALA A 159 -46.21 -53.40 -54.85
C ALA A 159 -47.41 -53.95 -54.05
N GLN A 160 -47.92 -53.19 -53.07
CA GLN A 160 -49.15 -53.54 -52.34
C GLN A 160 -50.37 -53.59 -53.26
N LEU A 161 -50.54 -52.63 -54.14
CA LEU A 161 -51.64 -52.60 -55.13
C LEU A 161 -51.53 -53.74 -56.11
N ASP A 162 -50.33 -54.16 -56.53
CA ASP A 162 -50.16 -55.27 -57.42
C ASP A 162 -50.48 -56.61 -56.72
N MET A 163 -50.23 -56.74 -55.44
CA MET A 163 -50.68 -57.86 -54.60
C MET A 163 -52.19 -58.05 -54.57
N THR A 164 -53.03 -56.99 -54.59
CA THR A 164 -54.47 -57.07 -54.59
C THR A 164 -55.05 -57.77 -55.86
N LYS A 165 -54.22 -57.86 -56.92
CA LYS A 165 -54.59 -58.48 -58.20
C LYS A 165 -54.20 -59.97 -58.25
N ASN A 166 -53.54 -60.50 -57.26
CA ASN A 166 -52.97 -61.89 -57.27
C ASN A 166 -53.97 -63.02 -57.40
N GLU A 167 -55.24 -62.83 -57.06
CA GLU A 167 -56.31 -63.75 -57.22
C GLU A 167 -56.71 -63.97 -58.72
N LEU A 168 -56.40 -63.00 -59.56
CA LEU A 168 -56.81 -62.97 -60.98
C LEU A 168 -55.63 -63.34 -61.95
N ILE A 169 -54.46 -63.65 -61.48
CA ILE A 169 -53.26 -63.83 -62.32
C ILE A 169 -52.62 -65.24 -62.15
N PRO A 170 -51.73 -65.68 -63.08
CA PRO A 170 -51.00 -66.97 -62.96
C PRO A 170 -50.16 -67.04 -61.70
N LYS A 171 -50.05 -68.21 -61.08
CA LYS A 171 -49.35 -68.44 -59.82
C LYS A 171 -47.91 -67.92 -59.82
N ILE A 172 -47.16 -68.13 -60.90
CA ILE A 172 -45.78 -67.57 -61.06
C ILE A 172 -45.74 -66.05 -60.93
N GLN A 173 -46.73 -65.33 -61.48
CA GLN A 173 -46.81 -63.91 -61.42
C GLN A 173 -47.20 -63.39 -60.01
N ALA A 174 -48.09 -64.17 -59.36
CA ALA A 174 -48.45 -63.86 -57.95
C ALA A 174 -47.26 -64.05 -57.01
N GLU A 175 -46.41 -65.06 -57.21
CA GLU A 175 -45.17 -65.26 -56.44
C GLU A 175 -44.19 -64.13 -56.70
N LYS A 176 -44.02 -63.64 -57.96
CA LYS A 176 -43.17 -62.47 -58.28
C LYS A 176 -43.69 -61.22 -57.59
N ASN A 177 -44.98 -60.95 -57.52
CA ASN A 177 -45.56 -59.81 -56.82
C ASN A 177 -45.30 -59.88 -55.30
N ALA A 178 -45.35 -61.08 -54.72
CA ALA A 178 -45.05 -61.29 -53.31
C ALA A 178 -43.58 -61.03 -52.99
N LEU A 179 -42.64 -61.47 -53.83
CA LEU A 179 -41.22 -61.13 -53.69
C LEU A 179 -40.95 -59.65 -53.87
N ALA A 180 -41.63 -58.99 -54.85
CA ALA A 180 -41.50 -57.55 -55.06
C ALA A 180 -42.00 -56.75 -53.88
N LEU A 181 -43.07 -57.17 -53.21
CA LEU A 181 -43.57 -56.56 -51.98
C LEU A 181 -42.52 -56.67 -50.84
N GLU A 182 -42.01 -57.92 -50.63
CA GLU A 182 -40.98 -58.15 -49.58
C GLU A 182 -39.75 -57.32 -49.84
N GLU A 183 -39.22 -57.23 -51.10
CA GLU A 183 -38.12 -56.40 -51.47
C GLU A 183 -38.38 -54.91 -51.22
N ALA A 184 -39.60 -54.40 -51.58
CA ALA A 184 -39.95 -52.99 -51.35
C ALA A 184 -40.03 -52.67 -49.84
N GLN A 185 -40.57 -53.58 -49.01
CA GLN A 185 -40.58 -53.46 -47.54
C GLN A 185 -39.19 -53.41 -46.95
N ALA A 186 -38.36 -54.41 -47.33
CA ALA A 186 -36.97 -54.49 -46.87
C ALA A 186 -36.15 -53.25 -47.26
N LYS A 187 -36.35 -52.74 -48.49
CA LYS A 187 -35.69 -51.54 -49.00
C LYS A 187 -36.07 -50.28 -48.20
N LEU A 188 -37.38 -50.11 -47.95
CA LEU A 188 -37.85 -48.97 -47.15
C LEU A 188 -37.31 -49.02 -45.71
N ALA A 189 -37.35 -50.20 -45.06
CA ALA A 189 -36.84 -50.42 -43.71
C ALA A 189 -35.34 -50.13 -43.66
N GLN A 190 -34.54 -50.60 -44.65
CA GLN A 190 -33.12 -50.36 -44.76
C GLN A 190 -32.82 -48.86 -44.93
N LEU A 191 -33.58 -48.15 -45.81
CA LEU A 191 -33.37 -46.72 -46.04
C LEU A 191 -33.64 -45.91 -44.74
N LYS A 192 -34.77 -46.15 -44.09
CA LYS A 192 -35.14 -45.44 -42.84
C LYS A 192 -34.09 -45.64 -41.76
N LYS A 193 -33.59 -46.90 -41.58
CA LYS A 193 -32.52 -47.20 -40.61
C LYS A 193 -31.18 -46.52 -40.97
N THR A 194 -30.80 -46.58 -42.24
CA THR A 194 -29.54 -45.96 -42.71
C THR A 194 -29.58 -44.45 -42.56
N PHE A 195 -30.67 -43.80 -42.88
CA PHE A 195 -30.81 -42.37 -42.77
C PHE A 195 -30.89 -41.88 -41.34
N ASP A 196 -31.52 -42.62 -40.41
CA ASP A 196 -31.48 -42.32 -38.97
C ASP A 196 -30.04 -42.37 -38.45
N LEU A 197 -29.24 -43.41 -38.84
CA LEU A 197 -27.82 -43.48 -38.45
C LEU A 197 -26.99 -42.30 -39.02
N LYS A 198 -27.19 -41.93 -40.31
CA LYS A 198 -26.51 -40.79 -40.94
C LYS A 198 -26.82 -39.52 -40.22
N ARG A 199 -28.14 -39.27 -39.90
CA ARG A 199 -28.57 -38.08 -39.17
C ARG A 199 -27.89 -37.98 -37.79
N ARG A 200 -27.88 -39.07 -37.01
CA ARG A 200 -27.23 -39.09 -35.71
C ARG A 200 -25.73 -38.84 -35.82
N ALA A 201 -25.07 -39.34 -36.87
CA ALA A 201 -23.66 -39.06 -37.13
C ALA A 201 -23.41 -37.61 -37.45
N ALA A 202 -24.24 -36.98 -38.31
CA ALA A 202 -24.14 -35.57 -38.65
C ALA A 202 -24.42 -34.65 -37.46
N GLU A 203 -25.41 -34.99 -36.64
CA GLU A 203 -25.73 -34.27 -35.40
C GLU A 203 -24.56 -34.33 -34.40
N ALA A 204 -23.89 -35.53 -34.28
CA ALA A 204 -22.70 -35.66 -33.44
C ALA A 204 -21.51 -34.85 -33.98
N ASP A 205 -21.30 -34.81 -35.31
CA ASP A 205 -20.27 -34.00 -35.92
C ASP A 205 -20.48 -32.50 -35.69
N ILE A 206 -21.72 -32.01 -35.85
CA ILE A 206 -22.08 -30.63 -35.55
C ILE A 206 -21.81 -30.31 -34.07
N LYS A 207 -22.19 -31.23 -33.17
CA LYS A 207 -21.99 -31.09 -31.73
C LYS A 207 -20.48 -30.96 -31.36
N ILE A 208 -19.63 -31.72 -32.03
CA ILE A 208 -18.16 -31.61 -31.83
C ILE A 208 -17.68 -30.20 -32.18
N VAL A 209 -18.13 -29.62 -33.30
CA VAL A 209 -17.73 -28.27 -33.69
C VAL A 209 -18.33 -27.22 -32.75
N GLN A 210 -19.56 -27.42 -32.28
CA GLN A 210 -20.18 -26.56 -31.27
C GLN A 210 -19.35 -26.54 -29.96
N ILE A 211 -18.89 -27.70 -29.48
CA ILE A 211 -18.04 -27.77 -28.29
C ILE A 211 -16.72 -27.03 -28.52
N ARG A 212 -16.13 -27.12 -29.71
CA ARG A 212 -14.93 -26.34 -30.07
C ARG A 212 -15.21 -24.86 -30.08
N ARG A 213 -16.35 -24.43 -30.65
CA ARG A 213 -16.78 -23.03 -30.66
C ARG A 213 -16.95 -22.49 -29.23
N ASP A 214 -17.57 -23.24 -28.31
CA ASP A 214 -17.76 -22.83 -26.93
C ASP A 214 -16.42 -22.66 -26.20
N ARG A 215 -15.44 -23.52 -26.48
CA ARG A 215 -14.09 -23.38 -25.97
C ARG A 215 -13.38 -22.13 -26.54
N ALA A 216 -13.53 -21.87 -27.84
CA ALA A 216 -12.95 -20.70 -28.48
C ALA A 216 -13.60 -19.40 -27.96
N GLU A 217 -14.91 -19.41 -27.70
CA GLU A 217 -15.62 -18.28 -27.08
C GLU A 217 -15.07 -17.95 -25.68
N ASN A 218 -14.86 -18.97 -24.85
CA ASN A 218 -14.28 -18.78 -23.54
C ASN A 218 -12.83 -18.27 -23.63
N ALA A 219 -12.04 -18.79 -24.57
CA ALA A 219 -10.67 -18.33 -24.80
C ALA A 219 -10.63 -16.87 -25.30
N MET A 220 -11.56 -16.47 -26.18
CA MET A 220 -11.73 -15.09 -26.63
C MET A 220 -12.07 -14.15 -25.45
N LYS A 221 -13.09 -14.47 -24.64
CA LYS A 221 -13.50 -13.68 -23.48
C LYS A 221 -12.34 -13.50 -22.49
N GLN A 222 -11.55 -14.56 -22.30
CA GLN A 222 -10.37 -14.51 -21.44
C GLN A 222 -9.28 -13.58 -22.03
N ALA A 223 -9.01 -13.67 -23.34
CA ALA A 223 -8.04 -12.82 -24.01
C ALA A 223 -8.45 -11.34 -23.98
N GLU A 224 -9.74 -11.04 -24.23
CA GLU A 224 -10.29 -9.68 -24.12
C GLU A 224 -10.17 -9.15 -22.68
N THR A 225 -10.48 -9.97 -21.68
CA THR A 225 -10.32 -9.61 -20.26
C THR A 225 -8.87 -9.30 -19.93
N ASN A 226 -7.92 -10.09 -20.44
CA ASN A 226 -6.50 -9.85 -20.26
C ASN A 226 -6.06 -8.53 -20.91
N ALA A 227 -6.51 -8.27 -22.15
CA ALA A 227 -6.21 -7.01 -22.83
C ALA A 227 -6.78 -5.78 -22.10
N ASN A 228 -7.98 -5.89 -21.55
CA ASN A 228 -8.59 -4.82 -20.77
C ASN A 228 -7.87 -4.57 -19.43
N LYS A 229 -7.31 -5.62 -18.81
CA LYS A 229 -6.51 -5.50 -17.59
C LYS A 229 -5.19 -4.77 -17.77
N MET A 230 -4.72 -4.59 -19.03
CA MET A 230 -3.49 -3.85 -19.32
C MET A 230 -3.62 -2.35 -19.03
N SER A 231 -4.81 -1.82 -18.90
CA SER A 231 -5.08 -0.44 -18.48
C SER A 231 -5.77 -0.46 -17.14
N VAL A 232 -5.11 0.06 -16.11
CA VAL A 232 -5.63 0.08 -14.74
C VAL A 232 -6.03 1.49 -14.38
N ALA A 233 -7.32 1.65 -14.09
CA ALA A 233 -7.91 2.93 -13.67
C ALA A 233 -8.17 2.96 -12.16
N SER A 234 -8.31 4.17 -11.63
CA SER A 234 -8.69 4.36 -10.23
C SER A 234 -10.13 3.93 -9.98
N SER A 235 -10.37 3.24 -8.87
CA SER A 235 -11.71 2.90 -8.39
C SER A 235 -12.27 3.92 -7.39
N ILE A 236 -11.42 4.80 -6.84
CA ILE A 236 -11.78 5.79 -5.83
C ILE A 236 -11.21 7.16 -6.21
N GLU A 237 -11.78 8.20 -5.61
CA GLU A 237 -11.18 9.54 -5.62
C GLU A 237 -10.06 9.62 -4.58
N GLY A 238 -8.93 10.26 -4.96
CA GLY A 238 -7.80 10.40 -4.05
C GLY A 238 -6.56 10.96 -4.71
N MET A 239 -5.43 10.82 -4.04
CA MET A 239 -4.12 11.22 -4.52
C MET A 239 -3.29 9.96 -4.84
N ALA A 240 -2.66 9.93 -6.00
CA ALA A 240 -1.81 8.84 -6.42
C ALA A 240 -0.42 8.93 -5.76
N VAL A 241 0.00 7.84 -5.11
CA VAL A 241 1.31 7.70 -4.47
C VAL A 241 2.01 6.49 -5.10
N LEU A 242 3.18 6.71 -5.69
CA LEU A 242 3.96 5.62 -6.27
C LEU A 242 4.63 4.81 -5.16
N ARG A 243 4.63 3.50 -5.33
CA ARG A 243 5.35 2.61 -4.41
C ARG A 243 6.79 2.42 -4.81
N THR A 244 7.63 2.27 -3.81
CA THR A 244 9.01 1.84 -4.02
C THR A 244 9.06 0.33 -4.20
N ILE A 245 9.82 -0.12 -5.19
CA ILE A 245 10.08 -1.52 -5.47
C ILE A 245 11.58 -1.83 -5.33
N TRP A 246 11.90 -3.10 -5.12
CA TRP A 246 13.27 -3.54 -5.03
C TRP A 246 13.88 -3.65 -6.44
N LYS A 247 14.87 -2.78 -6.73
CA LYS A 247 15.59 -2.73 -8.01
C LYS A 247 17.08 -2.89 -7.77
N SER A 248 17.72 -3.80 -8.48
CA SER A 248 19.19 -3.91 -8.52
C SER A 248 19.88 -3.65 -7.17
N ASN A 249 19.31 -4.22 -6.09
CA ASN A 249 19.79 -4.09 -4.71
C ASN A 249 19.47 -2.77 -3.98
N THR A 250 18.61 -1.93 -4.54
CA THR A 250 18.12 -0.70 -3.89
C THR A 250 16.59 -0.59 -3.99
N MET A 251 16.00 0.16 -3.05
CA MET A 251 14.58 0.53 -3.15
C MET A 251 14.46 1.80 -3.99
N ALA A 252 13.69 1.73 -5.07
CA ALA A 252 13.44 2.88 -5.94
C ALA A 252 11.97 2.92 -6.37
N GLU A 253 11.48 4.10 -6.69
CA GLU A 253 10.12 4.28 -7.22
C GLU A 253 9.97 3.61 -8.58
N VAL A 254 8.77 3.13 -8.86
CA VAL A 254 8.38 2.58 -10.16
C VAL A 254 8.43 3.69 -11.21
N GLN A 255 8.91 3.36 -12.41
CA GLN A 255 9.04 4.31 -13.53
C GLN A 255 8.44 3.74 -14.82
N GLU A 256 8.13 4.62 -15.77
CA GLU A 256 7.75 4.23 -17.12
C GLU A 256 8.92 3.50 -17.82
N GLY A 257 8.58 2.51 -18.64
CA GLY A 257 9.56 1.64 -19.31
C GLY A 257 10.06 0.48 -18.47
N GLU A 258 9.64 0.35 -17.23
CA GLU A 258 10.06 -0.73 -16.35
C GLU A 258 9.28 -2.01 -16.54
N GLU A 259 10.00 -3.10 -16.34
CA GLU A 259 9.45 -4.45 -16.30
C GLU A 259 9.08 -4.83 -14.86
N VAL A 260 7.78 -5.05 -14.60
CA VAL A 260 7.24 -5.34 -13.28
C VAL A 260 6.54 -6.70 -13.26
N ARG A 261 6.62 -7.40 -12.12
CA ARG A 261 6.04 -8.74 -11.97
C ARG A 261 4.56 -8.68 -11.63
N ALA A 262 3.79 -9.60 -12.19
CA ALA A 262 2.36 -9.75 -11.89
C ALA A 262 2.09 -9.88 -10.38
N GLY A 263 1.14 -9.07 -9.88
CA GLY A 263 0.74 -9.01 -8.47
C GLY A 263 1.58 -8.06 -7.60
N MET A 264 2.63 -7.42 -8.16
CA MET A 264 3.42 -6.43 -7.43
C MET A 264 2.61 -5.14 -7.24
N PRO A 265 2.56 -4.56 -6.03
CA PRO A 265 1.91 -3.28 -5.79
C PRO A 265 2.78 -2.14 -6.35
N ILE A 266 2.17 -1.23 -7.11
CA ILE A 266 2.88 -0.15 -7.83
C ILE A 266 2.37 1.25 -7.50
N VAL A 267 1.07 1.41 -7.27
CA VAL A 267 0.45 2.70 -6.96
C VAL A 267 -0.53 2.52 -5.82
N ASP A 268 -0.52 3.42 -4.86
CA ASP A 268 -1.59 3.57 -3.88
C ASP A 268 -2.40 4.82 -4.21
N VAL A 269 -3.72 4.69 -4.22
CA VAL A 269 -4.62 5.85 -4.25
C VAL A 269 -5.10 6.08 -2.84
N VAL A 270 -4.74 7.23 -2.27
CA VAL A 270 -5.00 7.58 -0.86
C VAL A 270 -5.98 8.73 -0.77
N ASN A 271 -6.87 8.68 0.22
CA ASN A 271 -7.75 9.81 0.51
C ASN A 271 -7.01 10.87 1.36
N PRO A 272 -6.67 12.05 0.80
CA PRO A 272 -5.92 13.07 1.52
C PRO A 272 -6.71 13.76 2.64
N ALA A 273 -8.03 13.60 2.67
CA ALA A 273 -8.87 14.17 3.72
C ALA A 273 -8.85 13.36 5.03
N LEU A 274 -8.48 12.09 4.96
CA LEU A 274 -8.50 11.15 6.08
C LEU A 274 -7.10 10.64 6.37
N MET A 275 -6.34 11.39 7.16
CA MET A 275 -4.99 11.02 7.58
C MET A 275 -4.95 10.66 9.06
N ARG A 276 -4.08 9.72 9.39
CA ARG A 276 -3.74 9.34 10.76
C ARG A 276 -2.23 9.28 10.91
N ILE A 277 -1.76 9.31 12.14
CA ILE A 277 -0.34 9.12 12.43
C ILE A 277 -0.15 7.80 13.16
N ARG A 278 0.76 7.01 12.66
CA ARG A 278 1.26 5.80 13.33
C ARG A 278 2.49 6.18 14.15
N ALA A 279 2.33 6.28 15.46
CA ALA A 279 3.40 6.60 16.39
C ALA A 279 4.02 5.34 16.99
N LYS A 280 5.33 5.37 17.20
CA LYS A 280 6.07 4.31 17.89
C LYS A 280 6.35 4.74 19.33
N LEU A 281 5.84 3.98 20.29
CA LEU A 281 5.93 4.23 21.72
C LEU A 281 6.96 3.31 22.36
N ASN A 282 7.76 3.84 23.27
CA ASN A 282 8.60 3.02 24.12
C ASN A 282 7.79 2.34 25.22
N GLN A 283 8.28 1.23 25.72
CA GLN A 283 7.62 0.50 26.82
C GLN A 283 7.49 1.33 28.11
N ALA A 284 8.42 2.25 28.35
CA ALA A 284 8.36 3.12 29.52
C ALA A 284 7.18 4.09 29.50
N ASP A 285 6.84 4.57 28.27
CA ASP A 285 5.88 5.67 28.08
C ASP A 285 4.45 5.17 27.90
N VAL A 286 4.27 3.90 27.50
CA VAL A 286 2.95 3.35 27.15
C VAL A 286 1.96 3.38 28.33
N ASN A 287 2.45 3.25 29.57
CA ASN A 287 1.60 3.24 30.77
C ASN A 287 0.98 4.60 31.10
N GLU A 288 1.59 5.69 30.64
CA GLU A 288 1.10 7.06 30.86
C GLU A 288 0.08 7.50 29.79
N LEU A 289 0.02 6.77 28.68
CA LEU A 289 -0.83 7.11 27.53
C LEU A 289 -2.20 6.43 27.63
N ARG A 290 -3.23 7.14 27.22
CA ARG A 290 -4.62 6.67 27.19
C ARG A 290 -5.28 7.04 25.87
N GLN A 291 -6.22 6.22 25.45
CA GLN A 291 -7.11 6.56 24.35
C GLN A 291 -7.89 7.83 24.66
N GLY A 292 -8.07 8.70 23.68
CA GLY A 292 -8.79 9.96 23.80
C GLY A 292 -7.93 11.16 24.21
N GLN A 293 -6.66 10.97 24.60
CA GLN A 293 -5.78 12.09 24.95
C GLN A 293 -5.57 13.03 23.76
N PRO A 294 -5.58 14.35 24.00
CA PRO A 294 -5.29 15.34 22.98
C PRO A 294 -3.80 15.33 22.63
N VAL A 295 -3.52 15.52 21.35
CA VAL A 295 -2.17 15.53 20.78
C VAL A 295 -1.99 16.76 19.91
N THR A 296 -0.87 17.46 20.08
CA THR A 296 -0.43 18.47 19.14
C THR A 296 0.60 17.85 18.20
N ILE A 297 0.36 17.97 16.90
CA ILE A 297 1.09 17.30 15.84
C ILE A 297 1.89 18.36 15.08
N GLY A 298 3.19 18.22 15.02
CA GLY A 298 4.08 18.98 14.17
C GLY A 298 4.62 18.09 13.04
N LEU A 299 4.75 18.63 11.83
CA LEU A 299 5.39 17.94 10.70
C LEU A 299 6.85 18.38 10.60
N ASP A 300 7.76 17.42 10.55
CA ASP A 300 9.20 17.74 10.48
C ASP A 300 9.57 18.47 9.18
N ALA A 301 8.85 18.18 8.08
CA ALA A 301 9.02 18.86 6.80
C ALA A 301 8.42 20.30 6.78
N TYR A 302 7.50 20.62 7.69
CA TYR A 302 6.80 21.91 7.75
C TYR A 302 6.64 22.38 9.20
N PRO A 303 7.71 22.91 9.84
CA PRO A 303 7.71 23.26 11.27
C PRO A 303 6.68 24.33 11.66
N ASP A 304 6.30 25.18 10.71
CA ASP A 304 5.31 26.25 10.92
C ASP A 304 3.87 25.74 10.99
N LEU A 305 3.63 24.47 10.59
CA LEU A 305 2.29 23.87 10.60
C LEU A 305 2.12 22.98 11.83
N SER A 306 1.08 23.25 12.59
CA SER A 306 0.66 22.38 13.68
C SER A 306 -0.79 21.95 13.52
N PHE A 307 -1.06 20.69 13.80
CA PHE A 307 -2.39 20.11 13.75
C PHE A 307 -2.81 19.63 15.14
N LYS A 308 -4.10 19.61 15.37
CA LYS A 308 -4.67 18.95 16.55
C LYS A 308 -5.02 17.51 16.19
N GLY A 309 -4.83 16.64 17.15
CA GLY A 309 -5.19 15.22 17.01
C GLY A 309 -5.63 14.62 18.31
N ARG A 310 -6.01 13.34 18.24
CA ARG A 310 -6.41 12.55 19.40
C ARG A 310 -5.92 11.12 19.23
N ILE A 311 -5.45 10.51 20.33
CA ILE A 311 -5.12 9.08 20.34
C ILE A 311 -6.41 8.28 20.16
N THR A 312 -6.54 7.54 19.05
CA THR A 312 -7.71 6.68 18.80
C THR A 312 -7.50 5.26 19.29
N GLN A 313 -6.25 4.78 19.22
CA GLN A 313 -5.94 3.41 19.60
C GLN A 313 -4.49 3.29 20.06
N ILE A 314 -4.26 2.45 21.07
CA ILE A 314 -2.92 2.00 21.45
C ILE A 314 -2.92 0.47 21.31
N SER A 315 -1.98 -0.06 20.54
CA SER A 315 -1.87 -1.51 20.33
C SER A 315 -1.50 -2.19 21.68
N PRO A 316 -2.24 -3.23 22.09
CA PRO A 316 -1.90 -4.00 23.28
C PRO A 316 -0.68 -4.90 23.08
N LEU A 317 -0.27 -5.14 21.81
CA LEU A 317 0.84 -6.01 21.47
C LEU A 317 2.09 -5.18 21.14
N ALA A 318 3.18 -5.50 21.83
CA ALA A 318 4.47 -4.92 21.55
C ALA A 318 5.12 -5.57 20.32
N VAL A 319 5.65 -4.75 19.43
CA VAL A 319 6.43 -5.17 18.27
C VAL A 319 7.92 -5.07 18.59
N ARG A 320 8.72 -5.96 18.02
CA ARG A 320 10.18 -5.86 18.16
C ARG A 320 10.67 -4.61 17.43
N SER A 321 11.54 -3.84 18.08
CA SER A 321 12.19 -2.72 17.42
C SER A 321 13.13 -3.23 16.32
N THR A 322 13.14 -2.54 15.18
CA THR A 322 14.10 -2.81 14.09
C THR A 322 15.54 -2.47 14.48
N MET A 323 15.72 -1.60 15.48
CA MET A 323 17.05 -1.15 15.92
C MET A 323 17.65 -2.04 17.01
N SER A 324 16.83 -2.73 17.81
CA SER A 324 17.32 -3.62 18.86
C SER A 324 16.29 -4.71 19.20
N PRO A 325 16.67 -5.99 19.20
CA PRO A 325 15.77 -7.09 19.55
C PRO A 325 15.34 -7.10 21.03
N LYS A 326 16.05 -6.38 21.89
CA LYS A 326 15.73 -6.25 23.32
C LYS A 326 14.70 -5.18 23.62
N VAL A 327 14.55 -4.19 22.73
CA VAL A 327 13.59 -3.08 22.91
C VAL A 327 12.24 -3.46 22.31
N ARG A 328 11.19 -3.30 23.11
CA ARG A 328 9.81 -3.46 22.68
C ARG A 328 9.20 -2.09 22.42
N THR A 329 8.53 -1.97 21.29
CA THR A 329 7.80 -0.76 20.92
C THR A 329 6.33 -1.09 20.75
N PHE A 330 5.48 -0.19 21.20
CA PHE A 330 4.04 -0.23 20.98
C PHE A 330 3.67 0.72 19.86
N VAL A 331 2.52 0.51 19.24
CA VAL A 331 2.01 1.38 18.19
C VAL A 331 0.81 2.13 18.72
N ALA A 332 0.82 3.46 18.61
CA ALA A 332 -0.36 4.27 18.80
C ALA A 332 -0.83 4.82 17.46
N LEU A 333 -2.14 4.84 17.28
CA LEU A 333 -2.79 5.50 16.15
C LEU A 333 -3.39 6.82 16.64
N VAL A 334 -3.01 7.90 15.99
CA VAL A 334 -3.49 9.25 16.30
C VAL A 334 -4.24 9.77 15.08
N GLU A 335 -5.49 10.11 15.28
CA GLU A 335 -6.32 10.76 14.27
C GLU A 335 -5.93 12.24 14.17
N VAL A 336 -5.77 12.73 12.95
CA VAL A 336 -5.53 14.16 12.69
C VAL A 336 -6.87 14.85 12.51
N LEU A 337 -7.12 15.91 13.28
CA LEU A 337 -8.34 16.70 13.17
C LEU A 337 -8.14 17.81 12.11
N GLY A 338 -8.80 17.65 10.98
CA GLY A 338 -8.69 18.53 9.83
C GLY A 338 -7.86 17.93 8.69
N SER A 339 -7.90 18.60 7.55
CA SER A 339 -7.14 18.22 6.34
C SER A 339 -6.32 19.39 5.84
N HIS A 340 -5.18 19.11 5.25
CA HIS A 340 -4.31 20.14 4.67
C HIS A 340 -3.54 19.55 3.48
N PRO A 341 -3.37 20.28 2.36
CA PRO A 341 -2.68 19.77 1.17
C PRO A 341 -1.23 19.30 1.42
N LYS A 342 -0.56 19.86 2.43
CA LYS A 342 0.80 19.46 2.82
C LYS A 342 0.85 18.26 3.76
N LEU A 343 -0.31 17.75 4.22
CA LEU A 343 -0.39 16.54 5.04
C LEU A 343 -0.40 15.32 4.12
N MET A 344 0.80 14.90 3.70
CA MET A 344 0.99 13.79 2.78
C MET A 344 1.39 12.51 3.52
N PRO A 345 1.07 11.33 2.99
CA PRO A 345 1.57 10.05 3.52
C PRO A 345 3.10 10.02 3.59
N ASP A 346 3.62 9.18 4.46
CA ASP A 346 5.05 8.91 4.71
C ASP A 346 5.86 10.10 5.27
N LEU A 347 5.24 11.25 5.55
CA LEU A 347 5.90 12.32 6.28
C LEU A 347 6.14 11.91 7.74
N THR A 348 7.31 12.29 8.26
CA THR A 348 7.60 12.20 9.68
C THR A 348 6.90 13.31 10.45
N ALA A 349 6.38 12.96 11.62
CA ALA A 349 5.67 13.89 12.49
C ALA A 349 6.11 13.71 13.94
N SER A 350 6.23 14.83 14.64
CA SER A 350 6.40 14.91 16.07
C SER A 350 5.05 15.10 16.75
N LEU A 351 4.80 14.34 17.79
CA LEU A 351 3.53 14.30 18.51
C LEU A 351 3.78 14.70 19.96
N ASP A 352 3.24 15.83 20.39
CA ASP A 352 3.25 16.24 21.78
C ASP A 352 1.93 15.83 22.42
N VAL A 353 1.95 14.71 23.16
CA VAL A 353 0.76 14.16 23.83
C VAL A 353 0.61 14.79 25.20
N GLU A 354 -0.52 15.39 25.49
CA GLU A 354 -0.82 15.95 26.81
C GLU A 354 -1.13 14.81 27.79
N LEU A 355 -0.27 14.66 28.81
CA LEU A 355 -0.46 13.66 29.87
C LEU A 355 -1.31 14.20 31.00
N THR A 356 -1.03 15.44 31.42
CA THR A 356 -1.71 16.09 32.53
C THR A 356 -1.82 17.59 32.24
N ARG A 357 -2.99 18.16 32.46
CA ARG A 357 -3.23 19.61 32.42
C ARG A 357 -3.79 20.05 33.79
N GLU A 358 -3.10 20.96 34.41
CA GLU A 358 -3.54 21.61 35.68
C GLU A 358 -3.81 23.09 35.41
N PRO A 359 -5.09 23.49 35.28
CA PRO A 359 -5.42 24.88 34.99
C PRO A 359 -5.18 25.77 36.20
N GLY A 360 -4.63 26.96 35.97
CA GLY A 360 -4.41 27.94 37.03
C GLY A 360 -3.44 27.49 38.14
N ALA A 361 -2.51 26.61 37.83
CA ALA A 361 -1.51 26.15 38.79
C ALA A 361 -0.43 27.20 39.04
N ILE A 362 0.12 27.22 40.28
CA ILE A 362 1.30 28.01 40.61
C ILE A 362 2.52 27.30 40.08
N VAL A 363 3.19 27.91 39.09
CA VAL A 363 4.30 27.27 38.37
C VAL A 363 5.62 27.98 38.70
N VAL A 364 6.63 27.19 39.02
CA VAL A 364 8.02 27.64 39.26
C VAL A 364 9.00 26.94 38.34
N PRO A 365 10.09 27.59 37.90
CA PRO A 365 11.16 26.93 37.19
C PRO A 365 11.77 25.79 38.02
N ARG A 366 12.04 24.65 37.39
CA ARG A 366 12.61 23.48 38.08
C ARG A 366 13.98 23.77 38.70
N ASP A 367 14.75 24.67 38.11
CA ASP A 367 16.06 25.09 38.58
C ASP A 367 16.03 25.98 39.85
N SER A 368 14.83 26.42 40.26
CA SER A 368 14.62 27.17 41.51
C SER A 368 14.31 26.29 42.73
N ILE A 369 14.16 24.98 42.53
CA ILE A 369 13.80 24.03 43.60
C ILE A 369 15.09 23.38 44.10
N ARG A 370 15.27 23.41 45.45
CA ARG A 370 16.30 22.66 46.15
C ARG A 370 15.65 21.52 46.92
N TYR A 371 16.21 20.35 46.81
CA TYR A 371 15.78 19.20 47.62
C TYR A 371 16.77 18.98 48.74
N ASP A 372 16.22 18.79 49.96
CA ASP A 372 17.00 18.40 51.14
C ASP A 372 16.29 17.17 51.75
N GLY A 373 16.84 15.98 51.43
CA GLY A 373 16.14 14.73 51.65
C GLY A 373 14.83 14.62 50.86
N GLU A 374 13.73 14.37 51.53
CA GLU A 374 12.39 14.29 50.93
C GLU A 374 11.68 15.64 50.84
N GLN A 375 12.23 16.69 51.43
CA GLN A 375 11.61 18.01 51.46
C GLN A 375 12.14 18.90 50.31
N ALA A 376 11.22 19.61 49.66
CA ALA A 376 11.53 20.59 48.64
C ALA A 376 11.48 22.00 49.21
N PHE A 377 12.44 22.82 48.87
CA PHE A 377 12.54 24.22 49.27
C PHE A 377 12.70 25.10 48.05
N VAL A 378 12.07 26.29 48.12
CA VAL A 378 12.26 27.36 47.17
C VAL A 378 12.78 28.60 47.91
N ARG A 379 13.81 29.22 47.30
CA ARG A 379 14.44 30.39 47.88
C ARG A 379 13.70 31.67 47.47
N VAL A 380 12.98 32.26 48.39
CA VAL A 380 12.14 33.46 48.18
C VAL A 380 12.93 34.73 48.48
N SER A 381 12.79 35.72 47.66
CA SER A 381 13.40 37.07 47.87
C SER A 381 12.58 37.83 48.90
N LYS A 382 13.26 38.34 49.92
CA LYS A 382 12.70 39.23 50.95
C LYS A 382 13.54 40.48 51.08
N GLY A 383 13.30 41.44 50.17
CA GLY A 383 14.12 42.64 50.08
C GLY A 383 15.53 42.32 49.57
N SER A 384 16.55 42.58 50.43
CA SER A 384 17.96 42.31 50.09
C SER A 384 18.43 40.90 50.48
N SER A 385 17.60 40.08 51.09
CA SER A 385 17.92 38.73 51.55
C SER A 385 17.02 37.65 50.87
N PHE A 386 17.44 36.38 50.98
CA PHE A 386 16.67 35.23 50.50
C PHE A 386 16.34 34.30 51.65
N GLU A 387 15.13 33.85 51.73
CA GLU A 387 14.63 32.89 52.73
C GLU A 387 14.26 31.58 52.05
N ASP A 388 14.76 30.45 52.60
CA ASP A 388 14.38 29.12 52.12
C ASP A 388 13.03 28.76 52.71
N ARG A 389 12.02 28.55 51.83
CA ARG A 389 10.67 28.21 52.21
C ARG A 389 10.31 26.80 51.79
N PRO A 390 9.82 25.95 52.71
CA PRO A 390 9.38 24.62 52.34
C PRO A 390 8.16 24.69 51.46
N VAL A 391 8.13 23.85 50.41
CA VAL A 391 7.07 23.78 49.41
C VAL A 391 6.65 22.34 49.13
N THR A 392 5.36 22.15 48.84
CA THR A 392 4.88 20.86 48.37
C THR A 392 4.83 20.89 46.85
N ILE A 393 5.60 20.02 46.22
CA ILE A 393 5.65 19.91 44.76
C ILE A 393 4.55 18.98 44.28
N GLY A 394 3.89 19.36 43.19
CA GLY A 394 2.92 18.57 42.44
C GLY A 394 3.54 17.97 41.20
N SER A 395 2.88 18.18 40.05
CA SER A 395 3.34 17.70 38.76
C SER A 395 4.63 18.42 38.30
N LEU A 396 5.50 17.67 37.61
CA LEU A 396 6.79 18.14 37.11
C LEU A 396 6.87 17.92 35.59
N ASN A 397 7.46 18.85 34.88
CA ASN A 397 7.95 18.63 33.51
C ASN A 397 9.46 18.89 33.41
N ALA A 398 10.02 18.93 32.20
CA ALA A 398 11.46 19.12 32.01
C ALA A 398 11.98 20.48 32.53
N HIS A 399 11.14 21.53 32.53
CA HIS A 399 11.53 22.90 32.81
C HIS A 399 10.89 23.50 34.03
N GLU A 400 9.73 22.98 34.47
CA GLU A 400 8.85 23.60 35.44
C GLU A 400 8.25 22.58 36.42
N ALA A 401 7.80 23.10 37.55
CA ALA A 401 7.10 22.34 38.58
C ALA A 401 5.88 23.10 39.07
N VAL A 402 4.82 22.37 39.36
CA VAL A 402 3.65 22.89 40.02
C VAL A 402 3.90 22.89 41.54
N VAL A 403 3.64 24.01 42.22
CA VAL A 403 3.68 24.10 43.66
C VAL A 403 2.24 24.07 44.18
N LYS A 404 1.92 23.05 44.99
CA LYS A 404 0.59 22.87 45.62
C LYS A 404 0.39 23.75 46.84
N SER A 405 1.45 23.97 47.65
CA SER A 405 1.43 24.79 48.84
C SER A 405 2.81 25.37 49.18
N GLY A 406 2.84 26.44 49.97
CA GLY A 406 4.08 27.06 50.47
C GLY A 406 4.46 28.38 49.81
N ILE A 407 3.93 28.69 48.62
CA ILE A 407 4.22 29.94 47.88
C ILE A 407 2.95 30.54 47.27
N GLN A 408 2.90 31.86 47.16
CA GLN A 408 1.82 32.60 46.53
C GLN A 408 2.26 33.19 45.20
N GLU A 409 1.30 33.53 44.34
CA GLU A 409 1.51 34.23 43.10
C GLU A 409 2.19 35.58 43.30
N GLY A 410 3.06 36.02 42.39
CA GLY A 410 3.78 37.30 42.40
C GLY A 410 5.05 37.32 43.27
N VAL A 411 5.33 36.27 44.03
CA VAL A 411 6.56 36.16 44.81
C VAL A 411 7.77 35.97 43.91
N THR A 412 8.84 36.71 44.19
CA THR A 412 10.10 36.58 43.45
C THR A 412 10.98 35.49 44.05
N ILE A 413 11.44 34.55 43.25
CA ILE A 413 12.26 33.41 43.65
C ILE A 413 13.60 33.39 42.94
N ALA A 414 14.62 32.85 43.59
CA ALA A 414 15.98 32.70 43.01
C ALA A 414 16.00 31.49 42.09
N ARG A 415 16.63 31.66 40.92
CA ARG A 415 16.97 30.57 39.99
C ARG A 415 18.42 30.14 40.20
N ASN A 416 18.78 28.98 39.66
CA ASN A 416 20.13 28.38 39.76
C ASN A 416 20.60 28.14 41.20
N VAL A 417 19.70 27.66 42.04
CA VAL A 417 20.07 27.15 43.35
C VAL A 417 20.82 25.85 43.15
N ASN A 418 22.14 25.85 43.36
CA ASN A 418 23.02 24.72 43.16
C ASN A 418 22.42 23.42 43.74
N VAL A 419 22.09 22.52 42.88
CA VAL A 419 21.80 21.13 43.23
C VAL A 419 23.15 20.53 43.63
N LYS A 420 23.45 20.39 44.93
CA LYS A 420 24.44 19.43 45.38
C LYS A 420 23.90 18.06 44.96
N ALA A 421 24.49 17.48 43.91
CA ALA A 421 24.26 16.10 43.56
C ALA A 421 24.60 15.26 44.79
N GLY A 422 23.59 14.72 45.44
CA GLY A 422 23.75 13.70 46.45
C GLY A 422 24.46 12.49 45.80
N ARG A 423 25.53 12.06 46.39
CA ARG A 423 26.21 10.79 46.12
C ARG A 423 25.30 9.60 46.37
#